data_94b509a4b80a5c94682a2bab0f10a972
#
_entry.id   94b509a4b80a5c94682a2bab0f10a972
#
_cell.length_a   1.000
_cell.length_b   1.000
_cell.length_c   1.000
_cell.angle_alpha   90.00
_cell.angle_beta   90.00
_cell.angle_gamma   90.00
#
_symmetry.space_group_name_H-M   'P 1'
#
loop_
_entity.id
_entity.type
_entity.pdbx_description
1 polymer ?
#
loop_
_entity_poly.entity_id
_entity_poly.type
_entity_poly.pdbx_seq_one_letter_code
_entity_poly.pdbx_strand_id
1 'polypeptide(L)'
;MKPALTYYALLVLLLASCFSCKTDSEKKKFVIGVSQCTLEGSWRKSMLLDMKVQASEYPGVSLLVEDAADSSLLQVEQIRSLIKRKVDLLIISANESEPVTPIAIEAYRAGIPTILVDRKISSDEYTTYIGGNNYEIGRQAGFFVNRQVKEKYPTVLEVWGLSGSSPAQDRHRGFMEVLNSRIKVKEIFGKWKPETVEKEIAEMDSLEEVDVVFAHNDVMAMAAR
;
A
#
# COMPACT_ATOMS: atom_id res chain seq x y z
N MET A 1 55.66 -45.60 -37.45
CA MET A 1 55.06 -44.36 -37.02
C MET A 1 54.35 -44.59 -35.69
N LYS A 2 54.64 -43.77 -34.69
CA LYS A 2 54.51 -44.16 -33.28
C LYS A 2 53.09 -44.08 -32.75
N PRO A 3 52.49 -45.14 -32.17
CA PRO A 3 51.12 -45.15 -31.62
C PRO A 3 50.93 -44.22 -30.45
N ALA A 4 52.00 -43.73 -29.85
CA ALA A 4 51.97 -42.83 -28.69
C ALA A 4 51.32 -41.47 -28.98
N LEU A 5 51.48 -40.92 -30.19
CA LEU A 5 50.95 -39.61 -30.58
C LEU A 5 49.43 -39.61 -30.68
N THR A 6 48.87 -40.72 -31.13
CA THR A 6 47.41 -40.91 -31.27
C THR A 6 46.70 -41.01 -29.90
N TYR A 7 47.37 -41.65 -28.92
CA TYR A 7 46.85 -41.73 -27.55
C TYR A 7 46.86 -40.37 -26.83
N TYR A 8 47.93 -39.57 -27.04
CA TYR A 8 48.00 -38.23 -26.48
C TYR A 8 46.93 -37.31 -27.08
N ALA A 9 46.67 -37.37 -28.38
CA ALA A 9 45.62 -36.60 -29.04
C ALA A 9 44.22 -37.00 -28.53
N LEU A 10 43.94 -38.28 -28.33
CA LEU A 10 42.68 -38.74 -27.75
C LEU A 10 42.50 -38.32 -26.27
N LEU A 11 43.57 -38.35 -25.49
CA LEU A 11 43.52 -37.92 -24.08
C LEU A 11 43.27 -36.40 -23.94
N VAL A 12 43.85 -35.59 -24.81
CA VAL A 12 43.61 -34.13 -24.84
C VAL A 12 42.21 -33.83 -25.31
N LEU A 13 41.63 -34.57 -26.25
CA LEU A 13 40.23 -34.40 -26.65
C LEU A 13 39.24 -34.82 -25.54
N LEU A 14 39.55 -35.88 -24.78
CA LEU A 14 38.74 -36.29 -23.61
C LEU A 14 38.81 -35.27 -22.47
N LEU A 15 39.96 -34.68 -22.21
CA LEU A 15 40.12 -33.63 -21.21
C LEU A 15 39.44 -32.31 -21.62
N ALA A 16 39.41 -31.98 -22.91
CA ALA A 16 38.70 -30.80 -23.40
C ALA A 16 37.17 -30.93 -23.30
N SER A 17 36.62 -32.13 -23.34
CA SER A 17 35.16 -32.36 -23.15
C SER A 17 34.70 -32.21 -21.69
N CYS A 18 35.60 -32.29 -20.71
CA CYS A 18 35.25 -32.07 -19.30
C CYS A 18 35.15 -30.60 -18.89
N PHE A 19 35.60 -29.66 -19.72
CA PHE A 19 35.50 -28.22 -19.48
C PHE A 19 34.25 -27.58 -20.10
N SER A 20 33.27 -28.35 -20.54
CA SER A 20 31.94 -27.84 -20.79
C SER A 20 31.24 -27.56 -19.46
N CYS A 21 31.82 -26.62 -18.70
CA CYS A 21 31.12 -25.99 -17.60
C CYS A 21 29.85 -25.40 -18.18
N LYS A 22 28.69 -26.02 -17.92
CA LYS A 22 27.42 -25.33 -18.00
C LYS A 22 27.56 -24.11 -17.07
N THR A 23 27.82 -22.96 -17.66
CA THR A 23 27.44 -21.71 -17.00
C THR A 23 25.93 -21.85 -16.82
N ASP A 24 25.49 -22.24 -15.61
CA ASP A 24 24.13 -21.94 -15.18
C ASP A 24 24.00 -20.43 -15.39
N SER A 25 23.39 -20.05 -16.48
CA SER A 25 22.93 -18.68 -16.67
C SER A 25 22.03 -18.44 -15.47
N GLU A 26 22.52 -17.71 -14.47
CA GLU A 26 21.68 -17.26 -13.37
C GLU A 26 20.45 -16.62 -14.03
N LYS A 27 19.33 -17.34 -13.96
CA LYS A 27 18.07 -16.82 -14.50
C LYS A 27 17.84 -15.50 -13.80
N LYS A 28 17.87 -14.41 -14.57
CA LYS A 28 17.61 -13.06 -14.08
C LYS A 28 16.38 -13.12 -13.17
N LYS A 29 16.53 -12.80 -11.89
CA LYS A 29 15.41 -12.75 -10.97
C LYS A 29 14.48 -11.61 -11.37
N PHE A 30 13.20 -11.87 -11.39
CA PHE A 30 12.17 -10.84 -11.54
C PHE A 30 12.05 -10.07 -10.21
N VAL A 31 12.33 -8.79 -10.23
CA VAL A 31 12.40 -7.96 -9.03
C VAL A 31 11.17 -7.10 -8.91
N ILE A 32 10.40 -7.30 -7.86
CA ILE A 32 9.23 -6.47 -7.53
C ILE A 32 9.63 -5.47 -6.45
N GLY A 33 9.57 -4.18 -6.77
CA GLY A 33 9.66 -3.10 -5.80
C GLY A 33 8.32 -2.95 -5.06
N VAL A 34 8.35 -2.92 -3.73
CA VAL A 34 7.16 -2.71 -2.90
C VAL A 34 7.37 -1.48 -2.04
N SER A 35 6.63 -0.42 -2.32
CA SER A 35 6.67 0.83 -1.55
C SER A 35 5.42 0.91 -0.65
N GLN A 36 5.64 0.72 0.65
CA GLN A 36 4.62 0.83 1.67
C GLN A 36 4.65 2.21 2.33
N CYS A 37 3.46 2.79 2.55
CA CYS A 37 3.35 4.05 3.30
C CYS A 37 3.88 3.92 4.73
N THR A 38 3.68 2.75 5.34
CA THR A 38 4.19 2.35 6.64
C THR A 38 4.12 0.83 6.79
N LEU A 39 4.94 0.26 7.63
CA LEU A 39 4.84 -1.14 8.08
C LEU A 39 4.26 -1.26 9.49
N GLU A 40 3.78 -0.18 10.05
CA GLU A 40 3.07 -0.18 11.34
C GLU A 40 1.63 -0.71 11.19
N GLY A 41 1.09 -1.22 12.30
CA GLY A 41 -0.26 -1.75 12.38
C GLY A 41 -0.41 -3.16 11.79
N SER A 42 -1.45 -3.86 12.26
CA SER A 42 -1.73 -5.27 11.88
C SER A 42 -2.06 -5.42 10.39
N TRP A 43 -2.86 -4.51 9.84
CA TRP A 43 -3.26 -4.51 8.43
C TRP A 43 -2.05 -4.49 7.48
N ARG A 44 -1.09 -3.56 7.72
CA ARG A 44 0.11 -3.41 6.88
C ARG A 44 1.04 -4.61 6.97
N LYS A 45 1.20 -5.13 8.19
CA LYS A 45 2.01 -6.34 8.44
C LYS A 45 1.43 -7.56 7.75
N SER A 46 0.11 -7.78 7.85
CA SER A 46 -0.57 -8.90 7.18
C SER A 46 -0.44 -8.79 5.67
N MET A 47 -0.72 -7.63 5.08
CA MET A 47 -0.60 -7.40 3.64
C MET A 47 0.82 -7.71 3.12
N LEU A 48 1.86 -7.25 3.83
CA LEU A 48 3.24 -7.56 3.44
C LEU A 48 3.58 -9.05 3.63
N LEU A 49 3.08 -9.67 4.70
CA LEU A 49 3.28 -11.10 4.94
C LEU A 49 2.70 -11.92 3.80
N ASP A 50 1.47 -11.63 3.39
CA ASP A 50 0.80 -12.33 2.28
C ASP A 50 1.56 -12.16 0.96
N MET A 51 2.06 -10.94 0.67
CA MET A 51 2.93 -10.69 -0.48
C MET A 51 4.21 -11.55 -0.43
N LYS A 52 4.85 -11.66 0.73
CA LYS A 52 6.06 -12.46 0.92
C LYS A 52 5.79 -13.95 0.78
N VAL A 53 4.71 -14.44 1.38
CA VAL A 53 4.28 -15.84 1.26
C VAL A 53 4.04 -16.16 -0.21
N GLN A 54 3.25 -15.35 -0.90
CA GLN A 54 2.96 -15.57 -2.32
C GLN A 54 4.23 -15.50 -3.18
N ALA A 55 5.13 -14.56 -2.95
CA ALA A 55 6.38 -14.47 -3.70
C ALA A 55 7.30 -15.67 -3.46
N SER A 56 7.25 -16.31 -2.29
CA SER A 56 8.07 -17.50 -1.99
C SER A 56 7.73 -18.72 -2.82
N GLU A 57 6.50 -18.78 -3.37
CA GLU A 57 6.08 -19.85 -4.29
C GLU A 57 6.76 -19.75 -5.69
N TYR A 58 7.42 -18.62 -5.95
CA TYR A 58 8.05 -18.33 -7.24
C TYR A 58 9.57 -18.11 -7.08
N PRO A 59 10.43 -19.14 -7.17
CA PRO A 59 11.87 -19.02 -6.89
C PRO A 59 12.61 -17.98 -7.75
N GLY A 60 12.03 -17.59 -8.90
CA GLY A 60 12.57 -16.55 -9.78
C GLY A 60 12.15 -15.12 -9.40
N VAL A 61 11.31 -14.94 -8.36
CA VAL A 61 10.80 -13.63 -7.92
C VAL A 61 11.52 -13.19 -6.63
N SER A 62 11.77 -11.90 -6.52
CA SER A 62 12.28 -11.29 -5.28
C SER A 62 11.56 -9.97 -4.99
N LEU A 63 11.30 -9.69 -3.72
CA LEU A 63 10.70 -8.44 -3.27
C LEU A 63 11.77 -7.49 -2.72
N LEU A 64 11.76 -6.24 -3.17
CA LEU A 64 12.48 -5.13 -2.56
C LEU A 64 11.46 -4.25 -1.84
N VAL A 65 11.39 -4.38 -0.53
CA VAL A 65 10.40 -3.68 0.30
C VAL A 65 11.01 -2.43 0.90
N GLU A 66 10.33 -1.31 0.70
CA GLU A 66 10.66 -0.01 1.29
C GLU A 66 9.51 0.41 2.21
N ASP A 67 9.87 0.89 3.41
CA ASP A 67 8.96 1.43 4.41
C ASP A 67 9.12 2.95 4.47
N ALA A 68 8.06 3.66 4.13
CA ALA A 68 8.08 5.13 4.16
C ALA A 68 7.84 5.72 5.57
N ALA A 69 7.56 4.88 6.56
CA ALA A 69 7.38 5.29 7.96
C ALA A 69 6.45 6.52 8.12
N ASP A 70 5.32 6.51 7.43
CA ASP A 70 4.31 7.59 7.38
C ASP A 70 4.81 8.91 6.76
N SER A 71 5.92 8.90 6.01
CA SER A 71 6.48 10.08 5.34
C SER A 71 6.31 10.01 3.82
N SER A 72 5.47 10.87 3.26
CA SER A 72 5.28 10.99 1.81
C SER A 72 6.58 11.41 1.09
N LEU A 73 7.40 12.26 1.73
CA LEU A 73 8.69 12.67 1.18
C LEU A 73 9.66 11.49 1.08
N LEU A 74 9.80 10.72 2.15
CA LEU A 74 10.64 9.52 2.15
C LEU A 74 10.14 8.50 1.12
N GLN A 75 8.82 8.34 1.00
CA GLN A 75 8.23 7.43 0.01
C GLN A 75 8.62 7.81 -1.42
N VAL A 76 8.57 9.09 -1.76
CA VAL A 76 8.99 9.60 -3.08
C VAL A 76 10.46 9.27 -3.37
N GLU A 77 11.36 9.45 -2.39
CA GLU A 77 12.79 9.13 -2.52
C GLU A 77 13.01 7.63 -2.71
N GLN A 78 12.31 6.80 -1.94
CA GLN A 78 12.37 5.33 -2.04
C GLN A 78 11.87 4.83 -3.39
N ILE A 79 10.73 5.33 -3.89
CA ILE A 79 10.21 4.98 -5.22
C ILE A 79 11.23 5.38 -6.30
N ARG A 80 11.83 6.57 -6.21
CA ARG A 80 12.89 7.01 -7.15
C ARG A 80 14.11 6.07 -7.11
N SER A 81 14.47 5.55 -5.94
CA SER A 81 15.51 4.52 -5.80
C SER A 81 15.13 3.22 -6.50
N LEU A 82 13.90 2.76 -6.34
CA LEU A 82 13.39 1.55 -7.01
C LEU A 82 13.39 1.70 -8.53
N ILE A 83 12.98 2.88 -9.06
CA ILE A 83 13.05 3.19 -10.49
C ILE A 83 14.50 3.12 -11.00
N LYS A 84 15.45 3.74 -10.29
CA LYS A 84 16.89 3.70 -10.64
C LYS A 84 17.45 2.29 -10.62
N ARG A 85 16.98 1.43 -9.73
CA ARG A 85 17.35 0.01 -9.63
C ARG A 85 16.71 -0.85 -10.70
N LYS A 86 15.84 -0.26 -11.54
CA LYS A 86 15.15 -0.92 -12.66
C LYS A 86 14.40 -2.17 -12.21
N VAL A 87 13.56 -2.03 -11.18
CA VAL A 87 12.64 -3.11 -10.78
C VAL A 87 11.74 -3.49 -11.96
N ASP A 88 11.38 -4.75 -12.06
CA ASP A 88 10.57 -5.26 -13.18
C ASP A 88 9.07 -4.97 -12.99
N LEU A 89 8.64 -4.68 -11.74
CA LEU A 89 7.29 -4.27 -11.37
C LEU A 89 7.35 -3.44 -10.09
N LEU A 90 6.46 -2.47 -9.94
CA LEU A 90 6.35 -1.63 -8.76
C LEU A 90 4.94 -1.77 -8.15
N ILE A 91 4.89 -2.07 -6.85
CA ILE A 91 3.67 -2.05 -6.04
C ILE A 91 3.75 -0.86 -5.10
N ILE A 92 2.76 0.03 -5.12
CA ILE A 92 2.70 1.22 -4.29
C ILE A 92 1.43 1.21 -3.45
N SER A 93 1.57 1.41 -2.13
CA SER A 93 0.49 1.86 -1.26
C SER A 93 0.82 3.28 -0.81
N ALA A 94 0.24 4.28 -1.49
CA ALA A 94 0.60 5.68 -1.29
C ALA A 94 0.30 6.16 0.14
N ASN A 95 1.24 6.87 0.77
CA ASN A 95 0.98 7.49 2.06
C ASN A 95 -0.12 8.55 1.92
N GLU A 96 0.12 9.52 1.05
CA GLU A 96 -0.87 10.51 0.64
C GLU A 96 -0.92 10.53 -0.89
N SER A 97 -2.11 10.77 -1.45
CA SER A 97 -2.34 10.67 -2.88
C SER A 97 -1.52 11.71 -3.67
N GLU A 98 -1.67 13.00 -3.33
CA GLU A 98 -1.06 14.09 -4.08
C GLU A 98 0.48 14.06 -4.12
N PRO A 99 1.20 13.93 -2.97
CA PRO A 99 2.66 13.95 -2.98
C PRO A 99 3.29 12.77 -3.73
N VAL A 100 2.63 11.60 -3.73
CA VAL A 100 3.17 10.37 -4.35
C VAL A 100 2.81 10.28 -5.83
N THR A 101 1.81 11.01 -6.30
CA THR A 101 1.34 10.97 -7.68
C THR A 101 2.44 11.21 -8.72
N PRO A 102 3.27 12.27 -8.63
CA PRO A 102 4.26 12.57 -9.67
C PRO A 102 5.27 11.44 -9.86
N ILE A 103 5.77 10.85 -8.78
CA ILE A 103 6.78 9.79 -8.86
C ILE A 103 6.19 8.46 -9.32
N ALA A 104 4.92 8.18 -9.00
CA ALA A 104 4.23 7.00 -9.49
C ALA A 104 4.00 7.08 -11.01
N ILE A 105 3.63 8.27 -11.53
CA ILE A 105 3.53 8.55 -12.96
C ILE A 105 4.91 8.41 -13.64
N GLU A 106 5.99 8.91 -13.02
CA GLU A 106 7.35 8.75 -13.54
C GLU A 106 7.70 7.27 -13.73
N ALA A 107 7.39 6.42 -12.74
CA ALA A 107 7.61 4.97 -12.84
C ALA A 107 6.81 4.34 -13.98
N TYR A 108 5.52 4.65 -14.07
CA TYR A 108 4.63 4.13 -15.11
C TYR A 108 5.09 4.53 -16.51
N ARG A 109 5.42 5.81 -16.72
CA ARG A 109 5.92 6.34 -18.01
C ARG A 109 7.32 5.82 -18.37
N ALA A 110 8.13 5.44 -17.38
CA ALA A 110 9.40 4.75 -17.61
C ALA A 110 9.22 3.27 -18.04
N GLY A 111 7.97 2.81 -18.19
CA GLY A 111 7.65 1.45 -18.64
C GLY A 111 7.69 0.41 -17.52
N ILE A 112 7.73 0.82 -16.24
CA ILE A 112 7.64 -0.09 -15.10
C ILE A 112 6.15 -0.31 -14.81
N PRO A 113 5.60 -1.53 -14.94
CA PRO A 113 4.24 -1.83 -14.55
C PRO A 113 4.03 -1.41 -13.08
N THR A 114 3.06 -0.51 -12.85
CA THR A 114 2.80 0.08 -11.53
C THR A 114 1.44 -0.36 -11.03
N ILE A 115 1.42 -1.09 -9.93
CA ILE A 115 0.20 -1.56 -9.25
C ILE A 115 -0.02 -0.73 -8.00
N LEU A 116 -1.20 -0.15 -7.87
CA LEU A 116 -1.60 0.50 -6.63
C LEU A 116 -2.37 -0.49 -5.75
N VAL A 117 -2.03 -0.53 -4.46
CA VAL A 117 -2.67 -1.42 -3.49
C VAL A 117 -3.21 -0.63 -2.31
N ASP A 118 -4.49 -0.88 -1.96
CA ASP A 118 -5.21 -0.26 -0.85
C ASP A 118 -5.42 1.25 -1.02
N ARG A 119 -4.38 2.02 -1.31
CA ARG A 119 -4.43 3.48 -1.49
C ARG A 119 -4.11 3.88 -2.92
N LYS A 120 -4.87 4.83 -3.45
CA LYS A 120 -4.70 5.39 -4.80
C LYS A 120 -3.81 6.63 -4.79
N ILE A 121 -3.36 6.99 -5.98
CA ILE A 121 -2.79 8.30 -6.32
C ILE A 121 -3.87 9.16 -6.99
N SER A 122 -3.59 10.44 -7.20
CA SER A 122 -4.48 11.40 -7.88
C SER A 122 -4.25 11.41 -9.40
N SER A 123 -4.25 10.22 -10.01
CA SER A 123 -4.08 10.03 -11.46
C SER A 123 -4.58 8.64 -11.85
N ASP A 124 -4.87 8.46 -13.14
CA ASP A 124 -5.18 7.16 -13.74
C ASP A 124 -3.98 6.53 -14.47
N GLU A 125 -2.79 7.16 -14.38
CA GLU A 125 -1.56 6.65 -15.00
C GLU A 125 -0.89 5.59 -14.11
N TYR A 126 -1.45 4.39 -14.11
CA TYR A 126 -0.94 3.17 -13.47
C TYR A 126 -1.49 1.94 -14.20
N THR A 127 -0.91 0.78 -13.95
CA THR A 127 -1.31 -0.48 -14.62
C THR A 127 -2.65 -0.99 -14.08
N THR A 128 -2.81 -1.05 -12.75
CA THR A 128 -4.05 -1.50 -12.10
C THR A 128 -4.09 -1.04 -10.63
N TYR A 129 -5.31 -1.06 -10.07
CA TYR A 129 -5.56 -0.83 -8.66
C TYR A 129 -6.22 -2.05 -8.02
N ILE A 130 -5.75 -2.43 -6.84
CA ILE A 130 -6.30 -3.50 -6.00
C ILE A 130 -6.65 -2.91 -4.65
N GLY A 131 -7.93 -2.87 -4.32
CA GLY A 131 -8.39 -2.30 -3.05
C GLY A 131 -9.92 -2.28 -2.93
N GLY A 132 -10.39 -1.86 -1.77
CA GLY A 132 -11.82 -1.73 -1.49
C GLY A 132 -12.43 -0.48 -2.14
N ASN A 133 -13.75 -0.51 -2.33
CA ASN A 133 -14.50 0.67 -2.71
C ASN A 133 -14.77 1.54 -1.47
N ASN A 134 -13.80 2.40 -1.14
CA ASN A 134 -13.87 3.25 0.05
C ASN A 134 -15.02 4.27 0.02
N TYR A 135 -15.37 4.74 -1.16
CA TYR A 135 -16.53 5.61 -1.34
C TYR A 135 -17.83 4.91 -0.93
N GLU A 136 -18.03 3.66 -1.38
CA GLU A 136 -19.22 2.89 -1.01
C GLU A 136 -19.21 2.52 0.48
N ILE A 137 -18.04 2.27 1.09
CA ILE A 137 -17.92 2.07 2.55
C ILE A 137 -18.46 3.30 3.28
N GLY A 138 -18.06 4.50 2.87
CA GLY A 138 -18.58 5.75 3.44
C GLY A 138 -20.09 5.88 3.28
N ARG A 139 -20.63 5.60 2.08
CA ARG A 139 -22.08 5.65 1.84
C ARG A 139 -22.84 4.69 2.75
N GLN A 140 -22.39 3.47 2.89
CA GLN A 140 -23.02 2.48 3.77
C GLN A 140 -23.01 2.92 5.24
N ALA A 141 -21.92 3.54 5.71
CA ALA A 141 -21.85 4.15 7.04
C ALA A 141 -22.88 5.28 7.19
N GLY A 142 -23.01 6.17 6.21
CA GLY A 142 -24.00 7.25 6.22
C GLY A 142 -25.44 6.74 6.25
N PHE A 143 -25.76 5.74 5.44
CA PHE A 143 -27.08 5.08 5.50
C PHE A 143 -27.34 4.40 6.84
N PHE A 144 -26.32 3.78 7.43
CA PHE A 144 -26.45 3.18 8.76
C PHE A 144 -26.75 4.24 9.81
N VAL A 145 -25.97 5.32 9.86
CA VAL A 145 -26.17 6.44 10.78
C VAL A 145 -27.58 7.03 10.64
N ASN A 146 -28.02 7.33 9.42
CA ASN A 146 -29.36 7.88 9.18
C ASN A 146 -30.49 7.00 9.74
N ARG A 147 -30.31 5.68 9.80
CA ARG A 147 -31.30 4.74 10.36
C ARG A 147 -31.24 4.64 11.87
N GLN A 148 -30.06 4.84 12.48
CA GLN A 148 -29.87 4.65 13.91
C GLN A 148 -30.22 5.89 14.73
N VAL A 149 -29.97 7.07 14.19
CA VAL A 149 -30.21 8.33 14.94
C VAL A 149 -31.69 8.66 14.99
N LYS A 150 -32.21 8.86 16.22
CA LYS A 150 -33.61 9.19 16.51
C LYS A 150 -33.79 10.64 16.94
N GLU A 151 -32.72 11.29 17.37
CA GLU A 151 -32.66 12.66 17.82
C GLU A 151 -33.09 13.61 16.69
N LYS A 152 -33.67 14.74 17.07
CA LYS A 152 -34.15 15.73 16.08
C LYS A 152 -32.99 16.40 15.33
N TYR A 153 -31.89 16.67 16.05
CA TYR A 153 -30.65 17.29 15.54
C TYR A 153 -29.44 16.55 16.08
N PRO A 154 -29.15 15.33 15.57
CA PRO A 154 -28.06 14.54 16.10
C PRO A 154 -26.71 15.08 15.66
N THR A 155 -25.69 14.82 16.50
CA THR A 155 -24.29 15.11 16.21
C THR A 155 -23.51 13.80 16.00
N VAL A 156 -22.82 13.70 14.90
CA VAL A 156 -21.90 12.61 14.58
C VAL A 156 -20.47 13.11 14.75
N LEU A 157 -19.64 12.34 15.43
CA LEU A 157 -18.19 12.52 15.42
C LEU A 157 -17.60 11.64 14.32
N GLU A 158 -17.07 12.26 13.27
CA GLU A 158 -16.31 11.55 12.24
C GLU A 158 -14.83 11.52 12.61
N VAL A 159 -14.29 10.30 12.78
CA VAL A 159 -12.88 10.08 13.11
C VAL A 159 -12.13 9.68 11.84
N TRP A 160 -11.48 10.65 11.23
CA TRP A 160 -10.76 10.50 9.98
C TRP A 160 -9.50 9.65 10.13
N GLY A 161 -9.15 8.93 9.06
CA GLY A 161 -7.80 8.47 8.84
C GLY A 161 -6.83 9.60 8.52
N LEU A 162 -5.75 9.30 7.79
CA LEU A 162 -4.86 10.35 7.27
C LEU A 162 -5.58 11.11 6.15
N SER A 163 -5.81 12.40 6.32
CA SER A 163 -6.64 13.23 5.43
C SER A 163 -6.15 13.29 3.98
N GLY A 164 -4.84 13.18 3.73
CA GLY A 164 -4.24 13.11 2.39
C GLY A 164 -4.34 11.73 1.73
N SER A 165 -4.82 10.70 2.42
CA SER A 165 -4.93 9.36 1.87
C SER A 165 -6.27 9.14 1.17
N SER A 166 -6.26 8.46 0.01
CA SER A 166 -7.48 8.21 -0.77
C SER A 166 -8.59 7.46 0.00
N PRO A 167 -8.31 6.48 0.90
CA PRO A 167 -9.38 5.84 1.65
C PRO A 167 -10.12 6.79 2.60
N ALA A 168 -9.39 7.73 3.24
CA ALA A 168 -10.02 8.69 4.13
C ALA A 168 -10.91 9.67 3.35
N GLN A 169 -10.40 10.21 2.26
CA GLN A 169 -11.15 11.12 1.38
C GLN A 169 -12.40 10.47 0.79
N ASP A 170 -12.25 9.25 0.27
CA ASP A 170 -13.37 8.52 -0.34
C ASP A 170 -14.44 8.13 0.70
N ARG A 171 -14.04 7.69 1.91
CA ARG A 171 -15.01 7.37 2.99
C ARG A 171 -15.78 8.60 3.43
N HIS A 172 -15.09 9.71 3.67
CA HIS A 172 -15.75 10.99 3.98
C HIS A 172 -16.72 11.41 2.88
N ARG A 173 -16.26 11.47 1.63
CA ARG A 173 -17.08 11.89 0.50
C ARG A 173 -18.35 11.03 0.37
N GLY A 174 -18.22 9.71 0.44
CA GLY A 174 -19.34 8.80 0.39
C GLY A 174 -20.28 8.94 1.58
N PHE A 175 -19.76 9.17 2.79
CA PHE A 175 -20.52 9.40 4.01
C PHE A 175 -21.35 10.68 3.90
N MET A 176 -20.73 11.79 3.56
CA MET A 176 -21.38 13.09 3.45
C MET A 176 -22.44 13.16 2.34
N GLU A 177 -22.24 12.42 1.22
CA GLU A 177 -23.20 12.42 0.12
C GLU A 177 -24.59 11.93 0.53
N VAL A 178 -24.65 10.94 1.41
CA VAL A 178 -25.94 10.32 1.78
C VAL A 178 -26.44 10.75 3.15
N LEU A 179 -25.61 11.46 3.93
CA LEU A 179 -25.96 11.87 5.28
C LEU A 179 -27.12 12.87 5.28
N ASN A 180 -28.10 12.67 6.17
CA ASN A 180 -29.23 13.58 6.30
C ASN A 180 -28.74 14.98 6.77
N SER A 181 -29.20 16.03 6.09
CA SER A 181 -28.78 17.42 6.33
C SER A 181 -29.09 17.95 7.72
N ARG A 182 -29.95 17.29 8.52
CA ARG A 182 -30.20 17.61 9.92
C ARG A 182 -29.09 17.20 10.88
N ILE A 183 -28.20 16.31 10.42
CA ILE A 183 -27.10 15.74 11.21
C ILE A 183 -25.93 16.72 11.18
N LYS A 184 -25.47 17.12 12.37
CA LYS A 184 -24.25 17.90 12.52
C LYS A 184 -23.05 16.95 12.54
N VAL A 185 -21.99 17.26 11.79
CA VAL A 185 -20.75 16.50 11.82
C VAL A 185 -19.68 17.31 12.51
N LYS A 186 -19.05 16.71 13.53
CA LYS A 186 -17.79 17.14 14.12
C LYS A 186 -16.69 16.21 13.60
N GLU A 187 -15.50 16.71 13.34
CA GLU A 187 -14.42 15.94 12.72
C GLU A 187 -13.17 15.98 13.60
N ILE A 188 -12.50 14.84 13.75
CA ILE A 188 -11.14 14.72 14.30
C ILE A 188 -10.27 13.87 13.39
N PHE A 189 -8.94 14.08 13.44
CA PHE A 189 -7.99 13.48 12.52
C PHE A 189 -7.09 12.47 13.22
N GLY A 190 -7.58 11.24 13.35
CA GLY A 190 -6.90 10.13 14.03
C GLY A 190 -5.69 9.55 13.27
N LYS A 191 -5.50 9.88 11.98
CA LYS A 191 -4.33 9.49 11.16
C LYS A 191 -4.04 7.99 11.15
N TRP A 192 -5.08 7.17 11.28
CA TRP A 192 -5.04 5.70 11.41
C TRP A 192 -4.43 5.18 12.73
N LYS A 193 -4.20 6.05 13.74
CA LYS A 193 -3.48 5.77 14.99
C LYS A 193 -4.41 5.94 16.20
N PRO A 194 -4.56 4.89 17.04
CA PRO A 194 -5.41 4.98 18.25
C PRO A 194 -4.98 6.12 19.19
N GLU A 195 -3.68 6.24 19.44
CA GLU A 195 -3.11 7.25 20.33
C GLU A 195 -3.38 8.70 19.87
N THR A 196 -3.49 8.90 18.55
CA THR A 196 -3.89 10.21 18.01
C THR A 196 -5.36 10.49 18.30
N VAL A 197 -6.23 9.48 18.16
CA VAL A 197 -7.66 9.62 18.46
C VAL A 197 -7.89 9.92 19.92
N GLU A 198 -7.22 9.19 20.83
CA GLU A 198 -7.31 9.42 22.28
C GLU A 198 -6.92 10.86 22.64
N LYS A 199 -5.85 11.37 22.03
CA LYS A 199 -5.40 12.75 22.24
C LYS A 199 -6.42 13.76 21.72
N GLU A 200 -6.87 13.61 20.48
CA GLU A 200 -7.85 14.54 19.86
C GLU A 200 -9.16 14.58 20.67
N ILE A 201 -9.63 13.44 21.16
CA ILE A 201 -10.83 13.36 22.01
C ILE A 201 -10.60 14.04 23.35
N ALA A 202 -9.45 13.85 23.99
CA ALA A 202 -9.13 14.50 25.26
C ALA A 202 -9.05 16.03 25.15
N GLU A 203 -8.78 16.56 23.97
CA GLU A 203 -8.71 18.00 23.67
C GLU A 203 -10.07 18.58 23.20
N MET A 204 -11.12 17.74 23.06
CA MET A 204 -12.46 18.23 22.66
C MET A 204 -13.20 18.92 23.79
N ASP A 205 -13.70 20.12 23.54
CA ASP A 205 -14.44 20.93 24.54
C ASP A 205 -15.83 20.37 24.92
N SER A 206 -16.42 19.50 24.12
CA SER A 206 -17.80 19.00 24.31
C SER A 206 -18.05 17.63 23.67
N LEU A 207 -17.64 16.56 24.38
CA LEU A 207 -17.99 15.18 24.03
C LEU A 207 -19.46 14.83 24.33
N GLU A 208 -20.05 15.49 25.33
CA GLU A 208 -21.44 15.24 25.79
C GLU A 208 -22.51 15.47 24.70
N GLU A 209 -22.13 16.10 23.59
CA GLU A 209 -23.02 16.38 22.45
C GLU A 209 -22.91 15.35 21.31
N VAL A 210 -22.13 14.26 21.46
CA VAL A 210 -21.92 13.28 20.40
C VAL A 210 -22.90 12.12 20.57
N ASP A 211 -23.77 11.91 19.58
CA ASP A 211 -24.76 10.83 19.57
C ASP A 211 -24.22 9.56 18.91
N VAL A 212 -23.35 9.69 17.90
CA VAL A 212 -22.79 8.58 17.12
C VAL A 212 -21.35 8.90 16.74
N VAL A 213 -20.50 7.87 16.75
CA VAL A 213 -19.13 7.94 16.23
C VAL A 213 -19.04 7.15 14.93
N PHE A 214 -18.57 7.80 13.86
CA PHE A 214 -18.14 7.15 12.62
C PHE A 214 -16.63 7.22 12.52
N ALA A 215 -15.94 6.12 12.77
CA ALA A 215 -14.48 6.04 12.60
C ALA A 215 -14.12 5.33 11.29
N HIS A 216 -13.07 5.83 10.63
CA HIS A 216 -12.65 5.28 9.33
C HIS A 216 -12.01 3.89 9.42
N ASN A 217 -11.68 3.38 10.60
CA ASN A 217 -11.30 1.99 10.84
C ASN A 217 -11.64 1.55 12.27
N ASP A 218 -11.49 0.26 12.53
CA ASP A 218 -11.81 -0.41 13.78
C ASP A 218 -10.91 0.02 14.95
N VAL A 219 -9.60 0.14 14.74
CA VAL A 219 -8.67 0.53 15.81
C VAL A 219 -8.93 1.96 16.30
N MET A 220 -9.29 2.88 15.41
CA MET A 220 -9.69 4.24 15.78
C MET A 220 -11.08 4.26 16.43
N ALA A 221 -12.00 3.40 15.99
CA ALA A 221 -13.30 3.25 16.63
C ALA A 221 -13.18 2.76 18.09
N MET A 222 -12.27 1.83 18.34
CA MET A 222 -11.98 1.35 19.71
C MET A 222 -11.36 2.41 20.58
N ALA A 223 -10.49 3.26 20.02
CA ALA A 223 -9.87 4.38 20.74
C ALA A 223 -10.87 5.52 21.04
N ALA A 224 -11.90 5.66 20.21
CA ALA A 224 -12.95 6.69 20.39
C ALA A 224 -14.06 6.26 21.37
N ARG A 225 -13.96 5.08 21.98
CA ARG A 225 -14.95 4.51 22.91
C ARG A 225 -14.67 4.95 24.35
#